data_2f38ae6f5b7477e6bff14c4fe734b59b
#
_entry.id   2f38ae6f5b7477e6bff14c4fe734b59b
#
_cell.length_a   1.000
_cell.length_b   1.000
_cell.length_c   1.000
_cell.angle_alpha   90.00
_cell.angle_beta   90.00
_cell.angle_gamma   90.00
#
_symmetry.space_group_name_H-M   'P 1'
#
loop_
_entity.id
_entity.type
_entity.pdbx_description
1 polymer ?
#
loop_
_entity_poly.entity_id
_entity_poly.type
_entity_poly.pdbx_seq_one_letter_code
_entity_poly.pdbx_strand_id
1 'polypeptide(L)'
;SLRVKVDDRLLCYFIEDELRVRVLHVTGIYNTCMVEMDKVFVLGHIDMVRRLSEWDKDQVSGLEILVDDLLHLPEATESVYFATANRLDKDGNTLYTQNLQQLNPQIFGWLDLLDMNVIIIIVLMLCVSGFSIITGLIILILDSIALIGTLKALGANDRFVRRIFVYQALMLIGKGMLWGNIIGLGVCALQYFTHMIPLEASSYYVSYVPMAFAWGWWLLLNIGTLLVSWLILLAPSAIVTQISPAKVMHLE
;
A
#
# COMPACT_ATOMS: atom_id res chain seq x y z
N SER A 1 -8.22 -27.73 -15.02
CA SER A 1 -6.99 -28.34 -14.46
C SER A 1 -6.85 -29.75 -15.03
N LEU A 2 -5.66 -30.10 -15.49
CA LEU A 2 -5.38 -31.40 -16.14
C LEU A 2 -5.41 -32.60 -15.17
N ARG A 3 -5.59 -32.38 -13.85
CA ARG A 3 -5.59 -33.41 -12.78
C ARG A 3 -4.40 -34.39 -12.86
N VAL A 4 -3.25 -33.91 -13.22
CA VAL A 4 -2.02 -34.69 -13.46
C VAL A 4 -1.24 -34.80 -12.14
N LYS A 5 -0.57 -35.93 -11.93
CA LYS A 5 0.34 -36.18 -10.80
C LYS A 5 1.78 -36.15 -11.27
N VAL A 6 2.70 -36.02 -10.33
CA VAL A 6 4.14 -36.22 -10.59
C VAL A 6 4.34 -37.66 -11.11
N ASP A 7 5.22 -37.85 -12.10
CA ASP A 7 5.49 -39.07 -12.87
C ASP A 7 4.45 -39.48 -13.91
N ASP A 8 3.35 -38.72 -14.06
CA ASP A 8 2.41 -38.94 -15.13
C ASP A 8 3.03 -38.59 -16.51
N ARG A 9 2.52 -39.27 -17.55
CA ARG A 9 2.91 -38.98 -18.92
C ARG A 9 1.90 -38.06 -19.58
N LEU A 10 2.40 -36.96 -20.13
CA LEU A 10 1.61 -35.99 -20.90
C LEU A 10 1.93 -36.10 -22.39
N LEU A 11 0.89 -36.25 -23.20
CA LEU A 11 0.98 -36.10 -24.63
C LEU A 11 0.83 -34.62 -24.99
N CYS A 12 1.92 -34.00 -25.41
CA CYS A 12 1.92 -32.61 -25.83
C CYS A 12 1.94 -32.52 -27.36
N TYR A 13 1.03 -31.72 -27.90
CA TYR A 13 0.91 -31.43 -29.31
C TYR A 13 1.49 -30.05 -29.56
N PHE A 14 2.56 -29.98 -30.32
CA PHE A 14 3.19 -28.73 -30.73
C PHE A 14 2.73 -28.45 -32.16
N ILE A 15 2.07 -27.33 -32.35
CA ILE A 15 1.50 -26.88 -33.61
C ILE A 15 2.32 -25.67 -34.05
N GLU A 16 3.23 -25.92 -35.00
CA GLU A 16 3.99 -24.90 -35.71
C GLU A 16 3.66 -25.06 -37.19
N ASP A 17 4.58 -25.38 -38.06
CA ASP A 17 4.32 -25.71 -39.46
C ASP A 17 3.78 -27.13 -39.61
N GLU A 18 4.23 -28.06 -38.77
CA GLU A 18 3.78 -29.43 -38.70
C GLU A 18 3.36 -29.84 -37.30
N LEU A 19 2.37 -30.76 -37.22
CA LEU A 19 1.93 -31.32 -35.95
C LEU A 19 2.99 -32.25 -35.36
N ARG A 20 3.68 -31.82 -34.33
CA ARG A 20 4.70 -32.63 -33.63
C ARG A 20 4.16 -33.12 -32.30
N VAL A 21 4.13 -34.42 -32.09
CA VAL A 21 3.66 -35.03 -30.84
C VAL A 21 4.87 -35.47 -30.02
N ARG A 22 4.87 -35.09 -28.73
CA ARG A 22 5.90 -35.51 -27.77
C ARG A 22 5.26 -36.00 -26.48
N VAL A 23 5.85 -37.04 -25.92
CA VAL A 23 5.49 -37.54 -24.59
C VAL A 23 6.43 -36.89 -23.58
N LEU A 24 5.86 -36.13 -22.66
CA LEU A 24 6.58 -35.49 -21.57
C LEU A 24 6.27 -36.20 -20.25
N HIS A 25 7.24 -36.22 -19.34
CA HIS A 25 7.06 -36.72 -17.99
C HIS A 25 6.95 -35.54 -17.01
N VAL A 26 5.94 -35.57 -16.16
CA VAL A 26 5.73 -34.54 -15.16
C VAL A 26 6.71 -34.75 -14.01
N THR A 27 7.70 -33.89 -13.89
CA THR A 27 8.71 -33.94 -12.82
C THR A 27 8.32 -33.13 -11.58
N GLY A 28 7.38 -32.19 -11.70
CA GLY A 28 6.93 -31.37 -10.60
C GLY A 28 5.66 -30.58 -10.96
N ILE A 29 4.97 -30.15 -9.94
CA ILE A 29 3.79 -29.27 -10.04
C ILE A 29 4.10 -28.02 -9.25
N TYR A 30 3.95 -26.87 -9.87
CA TYR A 30 4.14 -25.57 -9.24
C TYR A 30 2.81 -24.82 -9.11
N ASN A 31 2.74 -23.91 -8.17
CA ASN A 31 1.62 -23.02 -7.96
C ASN A 31 2.16 -21.63 -7.60
N THR A 32 1.94 -20.66 -8.47
CA THR A 32 2.39 -19.27 -8.27
C THR A 32 1.31 -18.40 -7.64
N CYS A 33 0.12 -18.93 -7.36
CA CYS A 33 -1.08 -18.19 -7.00
C CYS A 33 -1.58 -17.24 -8.11
N MET A 34 -0.94 -17.22 -9.27
CA MET A 34 -1.36 -16.47 -10.46
C MET A 34 -2.11 -17.42 -11.38
N VAL A 35 -3.42 -17.49 -11.22
CA VAL A 35 -4.29 -18.46 -11.93
C VAL A 35 -4.14 -18.36 -13.45
N GLU A 36 -3.92 -17.17 -13.99
CA GLU A 36 -3.74 -16.95 -15.43
C GLU A 36 -2.41 -17.51 -15.91
N MET A 37 -1.33 -17.32 -15.15
CA MET A 37 -0.02 -17.89 -15.47
C MET A 37 0.00 -19.40 -15.28
N ASP A 38 -0.54 -19.90 -14.18
CA ASP A 38 -0.56 -21.33 -13.86
C ASP A 38 -1.36 -22.18 -14.87
N LYS A 39 -2.27 -21.54 -15.62
CA LYS A 39 -3.04 -22.21 -16.68
C LYS A 39 -2.35 -22.23 -18.04
N VAL A 40 -1.46 -21.31 -18.31
CA VAL A 40 -0.89 -21.07 -19.63
C VAL A 40 0.55 -21.56 -19.73
N PHE A 41 1.34 -21.39 -18.66
CA PHE A 41 2.76 -21.68 -18.70
C PHE A 41 3.08 -23.09 -18.21
N VAL A 42 4.01 -23.73 -18.91
CA VAL A 42 4.63 -25.00 -18.54
C VAL A 42 6.13 -24.81 -18.51
N LEU A 43 6.76 -25.18 -17.41
CA LEU A 43 8.21 -25.12 -17.26
C LEU A 43 8.82 -26.41 -17.82
N GLY A 44 9.77 -26.27 -18.72
CA GLY A 44 10.46 -27.39 -19.33
C GLY A 44 11.92 -27.11 -19.61
N HIS A 45 12.69 -28.14 -19.95
CA HIS A 45 14.09 -27.99 -20.29
C HIS A 45 14.24 -27.25 -21.64
N ILE A 46 15.10 -26.24 -21.72
CA ILE A 46 15.28 -25.41 -22.90
C ILE A 46 15.70 -26.22 -24.17
N ASP A 47 16.49 -27.29 -24.00
CA ASP A 47 16.91 -28.11 -25.12
C ASP A 47 15.75 -28.87 -25.79
N MET A 48 14.64 -29.08 -25.06
CA MET A 48 13.44 -29.64 -25.62
C MET A 48 12.81 -28.65 -26.62
N VAL A 49 12.68 -27.38 -26.20
CA VAL A 49 12.13 -26.33 -27.05
C VAL A 49 13.03 -26.11 -28.27
N ARG A 50 14.34 -26.02 -28.08
CA ARG A 50 15.30 -25.85 -29.17
C ARG A 50 15.18 -26.96 -30.23
N ARG A 51 15.02 -28.23 -29.81
CA ARG A 51 14.82 -29.35 -30.73
C ARG A 51 13.47 -29.33 -31.44
N LEU A 52 12.46 -28.76 -30.80
CA LEU A 52 11.13 -28.65 -31.40
C LEU A 52 11.08 -27.55 -32.46
N SER A 53 11.67 -26.38 -32.15
CA SER A 53 11.70 -25.21 -33.03
C SER A 53 12.91 -25.20 -33.98
N GLU A 54 13.70 -26.30 -34.03
CA GLU A 54 14.90 -26.42 -34.86
C GLU A 54 15.94 -25.32 -34.67
N TRP A 55 16.02 -24.81 -33.41
CA TRP A 55 16.93 -23.76 -33.05
C TRP A 55 18.34 -24.26 -32.81
N ASP A 56 19.31 -23.39 -33.09
CA ASP A 56 20.70 -23.64 -32.75
C ASP A 56 20.89 -23.65 -31.19
N LYS A 57 22.00 -24.26 -30.74
CA LYS A 57 22.30 -24.40 -29.31
C LYS A 57 22.38 -23.05 -28.56
N ASP A 58 22.71 -21.98 -29.26
CA ASP A 58 22.88 -20.65 -28.70
C ASP A 58 21.65 -19.74 -28.90
N GLN A 59 20.61 -20.26 -29.57
CA GLN A 59 19.38 -19.48 -29.76
C GLN A 59 18.46 -19.57 -28.54
N VAL A 60 17.89 -18.40 -28.18
CA VAL A 60 16.89 -18.22 -27.14
C VAL A 60 15.87 -17.17 -27.59
N SER A 61 14.62 -17.28 -27.15
CA SER A 61 13.58 -16.30 -27.48
C SER A 61 13.70 -15.00 -26.68
N GLY A 62 14.39 -15.04 -25.55
CA GLY A 62 14.60 -13.89 -24.69
C GLY A 62 15.52 -14.20 -23.51
N LEU A 63 15.94 -13.15 -22.83
CA LEU A 63 16.74 -13.22 -21.62
C LEU A 63 15.97 -12.56 -20.49
N GLU A 64 15.86 -13.24 -19.39
CA GLU A 64 15.32 -12.68 -18.15
C GLU A 64 16.47 -12.09 -17.32
N ILE A 65 16.34 -10.82 -16.94
CA ILE A 65 17.30 -10.11 -16.12
C ILE A 65 16.65 -9.84 -14.77
N LEU A 66 17.20 -10.42 -13.71
CA LEU A 66 16.76 -10.22 -12.35
C LEU A 66 17.38 -8.95 -11.80
N VAL A 67 16.56 -8.13 -11.16
CA VAL A 67 16.95 -6.90 -10.46
C VAL A 67 16.76 -7.12 -8.97
N ASP A 68 17.73 -6.74 -8.16
CA ASP A 68 17.72 -6.97 -6.71
C ASP A 68 16.63 -6.17 -5.99
N ASP A 69 16.26 -4.99 -6.50
CA ASP A 69 15.25 -4.14 -5.90
C ASP A 69 14.31 -3.56 -6.98
N LEU A 70 13.00 -3.72 -6.76
CA LEU A 70 11.97 -3.16 -7.64
C LEU A 70 11.97 -1.64 -7.70
N LEU A 71 12.51 -0.95 -6.70
CA LEU A 71 12.65 0.50 -6.72
C LEU A 71 13.61 0.98 -7.81
N HIS A 72 14.62 0.18 -8.16
CA HIS A 72 15.59 0.47 -9.21
C HIS A 72 15.19 -0.12 -10.58
N LEU A 73 13.99 -0.69 -10.68
CA LEU A 73 13.50 -1.28 -11.93
C LEU A 73 13.49 -0.31 -13.13
N PRO A 74 13.07 0.97 -12.99
CA PRO A 74 13.11 1.92 -14.10
C PRO A 74 14.53 2.18 -14.60
N GLU A 75 15.48 2.40 -13.69
CA GLU A 75 16.89 2.66 -14.03
C GLU A 75 17.55 1.44 -14.68
N ALA A 76 17.27 0.26 -14.16
CA ALA A 76 17.75 -1.00 -14.73
C ALA A 76 17.17 -1.21 -16.13
N THR A 77 15.88 -0.94 -16.34
CA THR A 77 15.21 -1.05 -17.64
C THR A 77 15.87 -0.10 -18.66
N GLU A 78 16.13 1.13 -18.27
CA GLU A 78 16.78 2.12 -19.12
C GLU A 78 18.20 1.69 -19.50
N SER A 79 18.96 1.18 -18.54
CA SER A 79 20.32 0.68 -18.75
C SER A 79 20.34 -0.50 -19.74
N VAL A 80 19.40 -1.45 -19.59
CA VAL A 80 19.26 -2.58 -20.51
C VAL A 80 18.82 -2.11 -21.90
N TYR A 81 17.88 -1.17 -21.96
CA TYR A 81 17.43 -0.59 -23.21
C TYR A 81 18.58 0.05 -23.98
N PHE A 82 19.42 0.87 -23.36
CA PHE A 82 20.59 1.47 -24.00
C PHE A 82 21.62 0.42 -24.45
N ALA A 83 21.76 -0.66 -23.71
CA ALA A 83 22.67 -1.76 -24.09
C ALA A 83 22.15 -2.57 -25.28
N THR A 84 20.84 -2.61 -25.52
CA THR A 84 20.19 -3.46 -26.54
C THR A 84 19.67 -2.69 -27.75
N ALA A 85 19.30 -1.39 -27.61
CA ALA A 85 18.62 -0.59 -28.62
C ALA A 85 19.34 -0.50 -29.99
N ASN A 86 20.68 -0.63 -30.00
CA ASN A 86 21.49 -0.56 -31.21
C ASN A 86 22.05 -1.94 -31.63
N ARG A 87 21.57 -3.02 -31.02
CA ARG A 87 22.01 -4.37 -31.35
C ARG A 87 20.92 -5.07 -32.15
N LEU A 88 21.32 -5.58 -33.30
CA LEU A 88 20.51 -6.45 -34.12
C LEU A 88 20.91 -7.89 -33.84
N ASP A 89 19.92 -8.79 -33.84
CA ASP A 89 20.16 -10.22 -33.86
C ASP A 89 20.79 -10.65 -35.21
N LYS A 90 21.26 -11.88 -35.29
CA LYS A 90 21.83 -12.47 -36.50
C LYS A 90 20.88 -12.37 -37.71
N ASP A 91 19.58 -12.39 -37.45
CA ASP A 91 18.50 -12.27 -38.43
C ASP A 91 18.06 -10.83 -38.72
N GLY A 92 18.75 -9.83 -38.16
CA GLY A 92 18.46 -8.41 -38.36
C GLY A 92 17.28 -7.87 -37.54
N ASN A 93 16.77 -8.63 -36.55
CA ASN A 93 15.70 -8.19 -35.69
C ASN A 93 16.24 -7.31 -34.53
N THR A 94 15.46 -6.32 -34.15
CA THR A 94 15.78 -5.47 -32.98
C THR A 94 15.41 -6.19 -31.69
N LEU A 95 16.29 -6.07 -30.69
CA LEU A 95 16.00 -6.59 -29.34
C LEU A 95 15.01 -5.66 -28.65
N TYR A 96 13.93 -6.24 -28.13
CA TYR A 96 12.87 -5.51 -27.43
C TYR A 96 13.00 -5.72 -25.93
N THR A 97 13.16 -4.60 -25.18
CA THR A 97 13.29 -4.61 -23.72
C THR A 97 11.95 -4.27 -23.09
N GLN A 98 11.45 -5.14 -22.24
CA GLN A 98 10.24 -4.92 -21.44
C GLN A 98 10.54 -5.13 -19.97
N ASN A 99 9.98 -4.29 -19.13
CA ASN A 99 10.03 -4.50 -17.68
C ASN A 99 8.79 -5.26 -17.17
N LEU A 100 8.85 -5.70 -15.93
CA LEU A 100 7.78 -6.47 -15.29
C LEU A 100 6.44 -5.72 -15.27
N GLN A 101 6.46 -4.40 -15.13
CA GLN A 101 5.26 -3.55 -15.13
C GLN A 101 4.58 -3.54 -16.50
N GLN A 102 5.38 -3.47 -17.56
CA GLN A 102 4.89 -3.51 -18.94
C GLN A 102 4.36 -4.87 -19.35
N LEU A 103 4.95 -5.95 -18.81
CA LEU A 103 4.48 -7.31 -19.04
C LEU A 103 3.15 -7.61 -18.33
N ASN A 104 2.94 -7.03 -17.15
CA ASN A 104 1.77 -7.29 -16.32
C ASN A 104 1.03 -6.01 -15.91
N PRO A 105 0.54 -5.20 -16.86
CA PRO A 105 -0.06 -3.90 -16.56
C PRO A 105 -1.33 -3.99 -15.70
N GLN A 106 -2.03 -5.13 -15.76
CA GLN A 106 -3.24 -5.34 -14.95
C GLN A 106 -2.92 -5.47 -13.47
N ILE A 107 -1.85 -6.20 -13.12
CA ILE A 107 -1.44 -6.39 -11.71
C ILE A 107 -0.97 -5.06 -11.12
N PHE A 108 -0.11 -4.34 -11.83
CA PHE A 108 0.41 -3.06 -11.36
C PHE A 108 -0.66 -1.97 -11.32
N GLY A 109 -1.56 -1.91 -12.31
CA GLY A 109 -2.71 -1.00 -12.29
C GLY A 109 -3.67 -1.28 -11.14
N TRP A 110 -3.84 -2.54 -10.74
CA TRP A 110 -4.61 -2.90 -9.56
C TRP A 110 -3.91 -2.46 -8.25
N LEU A 111 -2.58 -2.61 -8.15
CA LEU A 111 -1.80 -2.11 -7.01
C LEU A 111 -1.90 -0.58 -6.87
N ASP A 112 -1.79 0.15 -7.99
CA ASP A 112 -1.93 1.61 -8.00
C ASP A 112 -3.33 2.05 -7.52
N LEU A 113 -4.38 1.31 -7.90
CA LEU A 113 -5.73 1.56 -7.39
C LEU A 113 -5.85 1.32 -5.88
N LEU A 114 -5.17 0.31 -5.32
CA LEU A 114 -5.14 0.08 -3.88
C LEU A 114 -4.45 1.24 -3.15
N ASP A 115 -3.32 1.71 -3.65
CA ASP A 115 -2.60 2.85 -3.06
C ASP A 115 -3.44 4.12 -3.09
N MET A 116 -4.14 4.38 -4.21
CA MET A 116 -5.07 5.51 -4.33
C MET A 116 -6.22 5.41 -3.32
N ASN A 117 -6.80 4.22 -3.12
CA ASN A 117 -7.84 3.99 -2.14
C ASN A 117 -7.35 4.28 -0.71
N VAL A 118 -6.13 3.87 -0.37
CA VAL A 118 -5.53 4.15 0.94
C VAL A 118 -5.41 5.65 1.17
N ILE A 119 -4.94 6.42 0.18
CA ILE A 119 -4.83 7.88 0.27
C ILE A 119 -6.20 8.52 0.49
N ILE A 120 -7.22 8.10 -0.28
CA ILE A 120 -8.59 8.61 -0.13
C ILE A 120 -9.12 8.34 1.28
N ILE A 121 -8.92 7.13 1.81
CA ILE A 121 -9.37 6.76 3.15
C ILE A 121 -8.65 7.60 4.21
N ILE A 122 -7.35 7.82 4.10
CA ILE A 122 -6.58 8.65 5.03
C ILE A 122 -7.11 10.09 5.03
N VAL A 123 -7.34 10.69 3.86
CA VAL A 123 -7.88 12.05 3.75
C VAL A 123 -9.27 12.14 4.39
N LEU A 124 -10.14 11.18 4.10
CA LEU A 124 -11.48 11.12 4.66
C LEU A 124 -11.45 10.97 6.19
N MET A 125 -10.60 10.10 6.71
CA MET A 125 -10.38 9.92 8.16
C MET A 125 -9.86 11.20 8.83
N LEU A 126 -8.96 11.92 8.18
CA LEU A 126 -8.46 13.21 8.68
C LEU A 126 -9.58 14.25 8.72
N CYS A 127 -10.43 14.32 7.70
CA CYS A 127 -11.59 15.22 7.70
C CYS A 127 -12.56 14.91 8.83
N VAL A 128 -12.96 13.65 8.99
CA VAL A 128 -13.88 13.22 10.07
C VAL A 128 -13.26 13.49 11.45
N SER A 129 -11.99 13.18 11.62
CA SER A 129 -11.25 13.46 12.87
C SER A 129 -11.21 14.97 13.14
N GLY A 130 -10.98 15.79 12.11
CA GLY A 130 -10.98 17.24 12.22
C GLY A 130 -12.32 17.78 12.72
N PHE A 131 -13.43 17.35 12.17
CA PHE A 131 -14.78 17.73 12.66
C PHE A 131 -15.01 17.27 14.10
N SER A 132 -14.57 16.06 14.45
CA SER A 132 -14.70 15.55 15.83
C SER A 132 -13.88 16.38 16.83
N ILE A 133 -12.67 16.80 16.45
CA ILE A 133 -11.81 17.66 17.27
C ILE A 133 -12.46 19.03 17.49
N ILE A 134 -13.02 19.64 16.44
CA ILE A 134 -13.72 20.93 16.52
C ILE A 134 -14.90 20.82 17.49
N THR A 135 -15.76 19.81 17.29
CA THR A 135 -16.94 19.57 18.12
C THR A 135 -16.56 19.31 19.57
N GLY A 136 -15.56 18.46 19.81
CA GLY A 136 -15.07 18.17 21.16
C GLY A 136 -14.50 19.41 21.86
N LEU A 137 -13.77 20.27 21.14
CA LEU A 137 -13.27 21.51 21.71
C LEU A 137 -14.40 22.51 22.05
N ILE A 138 -15.42 22.61 21.18
CA ILE A 138 -16.59 23.48 21.46
C ILE A 138 -17.31 23.00 22.70
N ILE A 139 -17.56 21.70 22.85
CA ILE A 139 -18.19 21.12 24.05
C ILE A 139 -17.35 21.43 25.29
N LEU A 140 -16.04 21.20 25.23
CA LEU A 140 -15.13 21.47 26.33
C LEU A 140 -15.15 22.95 26.75
N ILE A 141 -15.24 23.88 25.80
CA ILE A 141 -15.37 25.31 26.06
C ILE A 141 -16.70 25.62 26.74
N LEU A 142 -17.81 25.06 26.24
CA LEU A 142 -19.15 25.24 26.78
C LEU A 142 -19.26 24.73 28.22
N ASP A 143 -18.73 23.55 28.49
CA ASP A 143 -18.71 22.99 29.86
C ASP A 143 -17.86 23.80 30.83
N SER A 144 -16.90 24.56 30.31
CA SER A 144 -15.97 25.37 31.12
C SER A 144 -16.30 26.86 31.13
N ILE A 145 -17.51 27.29 30.72
CA ILE A 145 -17.88 28.71 30.62
C ILE A 145 -17.73 29.42 31.95
N ALA A 146 -18.18 28.82 33.06
CA ALA A 146 -18.07 29.41 34.40
C ALA A 146 -16.61 29.62 34.81
N LEU A 147 -15.73 28.65 34.50
CA LEU A 147 -14.29 28.78 34.75
C LEU A 147 -13.66 29.89 33.90
N ILE A 148 -14.08 30.03 32.65
CA ILE A 148 -13.62 31.10 31.74
C ILE A 148 -14.06 32.46 32.31
N GLY A 149 -15.30 32.58 32.79
CA GLY A 149 -15.85 33.78 33.38
C GLY A 149 -15.07 34.22 34.62
N THR A 150 -14.81 33.30 35.53
CA THR A 150 -14.03 33.57 36.76
C THR A 150 -12.59 33.96 36.46
N LEU A 151 -11.91 33.27 35.52
CA LEU A 151 -10.55 33.61 35.12
C LEU A 151 -10.46 35.02 34.51
N LYS A 152 -11.42 35.39 33.65
CA LYS A 152 -11.48 36.73 33.05
C LYS A 152 -11.82 37.81 34.07
N ALA A 153 -12.69 37.53 35.04
CA ALA A 153 -13.00 38.44 36.15
C ALA A 153 -11.77 38.71 37.03
N LEU A 154 -10.89 37.72 37.18
CA LEU A 154 -9.60 37.87 37.88
C LEU A 154 -8.51 38.54 37.02
N GLY A 155 -8.84 39.00 35.81
CA GLY A 155 -7.92 39.72 34.92
C GLY A 155 -7.10 38.84 33.97
N ALA A 156 -7.47 37.56 33.79
CA ALA A 156 -6.79 36.71 32.83
C ALA A 156 -6.99 37.20 31.39
N ASN A 157 -5.89 37.27 30.62
CA ASN A 157 -5.92 37.68 29.23
C ASN A 157 -6.48 36.51 28.35
N ASP A 158 -7.22 36.87 27.29
CA ASP A 158 -7.80 35.94 26.32
C ASP A 158 -6.78 34.94 25.75
N ARG A 159 -5.54 35.37 25.52
CA ARG A 159 -4.45 34.49 25.06
C ARG A 159 -4.09 33.41 26.09
N PHE A 160 -4.16 33.75 27.37
CA PHE A 160 -3.87 32.82 28.46
C PHE A 160 -4.96 31.74 28.54
N VAL A 161 -6.23 32.16 28.55
CA VAL A 161 -7.38 31.24 28.57
C VAL A 161 -7.37 30.33 27.36
N ARG A 162 -7.21 30.88 26.15
CA ARG A 162 -7.09 30.10 24.91
C ARG A 162 -5.98 29.06 25.01
N ARG A 163 -4.81 29.40 25.56
CA ARG A 163 -3.68 28.46 25.67
C ARG A 163 -4.03 27.25 26.54
N ILE A 164 -4.78 27.46 27.64
CA ILE A 164 -5.22 26.37 28.53
C ILE A 164 -6.03 25.35 27.75
N PHE A 165 -7.05 25.78 26.99
CA PHE A 165 -7.92 24.88 26.23
C PHE A 165 -7.19 24.18 25.08
N VAL A 166 -6.27 24.88 24.40
CA VAL A 166 -5.44 24.26 23.37
C VAL A 166 -4.53 23.18 23.97
N TYR A 167 -3.92 23.42 25.13
CA TYR A 167 -3.11 22.41 25.81
C TYR A 167 -3.94 21.20 26.26
N GLN A 168 -5.13 21.44 26.80
CA GLN A 168 -6.03 20.38 27.23
C GLN A 168 -6.48 19.52 26.03
N ALA A 169 -6.82 20.15 24.92
CA ALA A 169 -7.17 19.43 23.67
C ALA A 169 -5.98 18.64 23.12
N LEU A 170 -4.77 19.22 23.10
CA LEU A 170 -3.57 18.52 22.66
C LEU A 170 -3.22 17.32 23.54
N MET A 171 -3.40 17.44 24.87
CA MET A 171 -3.24 16.28 25.77
C MET A 171 -4.24 15.16 25.46
N LEU A 172 -5.50 15.52 25.18
CA LEU A 172 -6.52 14.54 24.83
C LEU A 172 -6.21 13.84 23.50
N ILE A 173 -5.82 14.61 22.49
CA ILE A 173 -5.40 14.09 21.19
C ILE A 173 -4.17 13.18 21.34
N GLY A 174 -3.17 13.61 22.12
CA GLY A 174 -1.97 12.80 22.38
C GLY A 174 -2.27 11.46 23.04
N LYS A 175 -3.18 11.43 24.03
CA LYS A 175 -3.65 10.19 24.64
C LYS A 175 -4.41 9.32 23.62
N GLY A 176 -5.27 9.91 22.81
CA GLY A 176 -5.98 9.20 21.74
C GLY A 176 -5.03 8.59 20.72
N MET A 177 -4.02 9.35 20.28
CA MET A 177 -2.99 8.84 19.38
C MET A 177 -2.19 7.69 20.01
N LEU A 178 -1.84 7.78 21.27
CA LEU A 178 -1.11 6.73 21.97
C LEU A 178 -1.91 5.43 21.99
N TRP A 179 -3.17 5.49 22.40
CA TRP A 179 -4.05 4.33 22.40
C TRP A 179 -4.34 3.80 21.00
N GLY A 180 -4.56 4.71 20.04
CA GLY A 180 -4.74 4.33 18.62
C GLY A 180 -3.54 3.60 18.06
N ASN A 181 -2.32 4.06 18.34
CA ASN A 181 -1.09 3.39 17.93
C ASN A 181 -0.92 2.02 18.61
N ILE A 182 -1.18 1.91 19.91
CA ILE A 182 -1.09 0.61 20.63
C ILE A 182 -2.05 -0.40 20.01
N ILE A 183 -3.31 -0.02 19.81
CA ILE A 183 -4.31 -0.91 19.24
C ILE A 183 -3.98 -1.24 17.79
N GLY A 184 -3.64 -0.23 16.97
CA GLY A 184 -3.33 -0.42 15.56
C GLY A 184 -2.11 -1.31 15.34
N LEU A 185 -0.99 -1.02 16.02
CA LEU A 185 0.21 -1.86 15.96
C LEU A 185 -0.05 -3.25 16.55
N GLY A 186 -0.88 -3.36 17.58
CA GLY A 186 -1.29 -4.63 18.18
C GLY A 186 -2.04 -5.52 17.19
N VAL A 187 -2.99 -4.96 16.43
CA VAL A 187 -3.71 -5.69 15.38
C VAL A 187 -2.77 -6.10 14.23
N CYS A 188 -1.88 -5.20 13.80
CA CYS A 188 -0.87 -5.52 12.79
C CYS A 188 0.08 -6.64 13.25
N ALA A 189 0.55 -6.58 14.50
CA ALA A 189 1.40 -7.62 15.07
C ALA A 189 0.65 -8.96 15.19
N LEU A 190 -0.61 -8.93 15.63
CA LEU A 190 -1.45 -10.13 15.69
C LEU A 190 -1.56 -10.78 14.30
N GLN A 191 -1.88 -10.00 13.28
CA GLN A 191 -1.96 -10.50 11.90
C GLN A 191 -0.62 -11.06 11.40
N TYR A 192 0.48 -10.38 11.72
CA TYR A 192 1.82 -10.83 11.32
C TYR A 192 2.18 -12.21 11.89
N PHE A 193 1.84 -12.49 13.16
CA PHE A 193 2.15 -13.76 13.80
C PHE A 193 1.12 -14.85 13.53
N THR A 194 -0.16 -14.52 13.42
CA THR A 194 -1.25 -15.52 13.36
C THR A 194 -1.75 -15.78 11.95
N HIS A 195 -1.48 -14.87 10.98
CA HIS A 195 -2.03 -14.95 9.61
C HIS A 195 -3.56 -15.18 9.63
N MET A 196 -4.25 -14.53 10.58
CA MET A 196 -5.65 -14.79 10.90
C MET A 196 -6.61 -14.40 9.76
N ILE A 197 -6.22 -13.45 8.92
CA ILE A 197 -7.03 -12.99 7.79
C ILE A 197 -6.52 -13.69 6.52
N PRO A 198 -7.16 -14.82 6.10
CA PRO A 198 -6.84 -15.46 4.84
C PRO A 198 -7.40 -14.62 3.67
N LEU A 199 -6.69 -14.62 2.56
CA LEU A 199 -7.13 -14.05 1.29
C LEU A 199 -7.31 -15.17 0.27
N GLU A 200 -8.22 -14.95 -0.65
CA GLU A 200 -8.39 -15.86 -1.78
C GLU A 200 -7.27 -15.62 -2.80
N ALA A 201 -6.35 -16.59 -2.88
CA ALA A 201 -5.16 -16.49 -3.71
C ALA A 201 -5.46 -16.26 -5.21
N SER A 202 -6.62 -16.75 -5.68
CA SER A 202 -7.07 -16.55 -7.05
C SER A 202 -7.39 -15.09 -7.41
N SER A 203 -7.77 -14.28 -6.41
CA SER A 203 -8.19 -12.88 -6.59
C SER A 203 -7.12 -11.88 -6.15
N TYR A 204 -6.33 -12.25 -5.15
CA TYR A 204 -5.36 -11.34 -4.51
C TYR A 204 -3.90 -11.72 -4.73
N TYR A 205 -3.62 -12.81 -5.44
CA TYR A 205 -2.28 -13.34 -5.71
C TYR A 205 -1.45 -13.69 -4.46
N VAL A 206 -2.06 -13.59 -3.28
CA VAL A 206 -1.46 -13.92 -1.98
C VAL A 206 -2.46 -14.67 -1.12
N SER A 207 -1.97 -15.61 -0.29
CA SER A 207 -2.83 -16.46 0.54
C SER A 207 -3.26 -15.81 1.87
N TYR A 208 -2.61 -14.74 2.30
CA TYR A 208 -2.90 -13.98 3.52
C TYR A 208 -2.48 -12.53 3.35
N VAL A 209 -3.04 -11.63 4.18
CA VAL A 209 -2.68 -10.20 4.14
C VAL A 209 -1.22 -10.03 4.54
N PRO A 210 -0.32 -9.59 3.62
CA PRO A 210 1.07 -9.33 3.94
C PRO A 210 1.18 -8.08 4.82
N MET A 211 1.97 -8.15 5.89
CA MET A 211 2.23 -7.01 6.78
C MET A 211 3.68 -6.57 6.63
N ALA A 212 3.86 -5.33 6.18
CA ALA A 212 5.16 -4.67 6.14
C ALA A 212 5.18 -3.49 7.13
N PHE A 213 6.14 -3.49 8.05
CA PHE A 213 6.31 -2.41 9.00
C PHE A 213 7.19 -1.30 8.41
N ALA A 214 6.57 -0.32 7.77
CA ALA A 214 7.25 0.86 7.23
C ALA A 214 7.35 1.95 8.31
N TRP A 215 8.34 1.87 9.19
CA TRP A 215 8.51 2.78 10.33
C TRP A 215 8.57 4.26 9.94
N GLY A 216 9.14 4.57 8.76
CA GLY A 216 9.20 5.95 8.25
C GLY A 216 7.82 6.53 7.96
N TRP A 217 6.97 5.78 7.26
CA TRP A 217 5.59 6.17 6.97
C TRP A 217 4.74 6.26 8.22
N TRP A 218 4.91 5.32 9.17
CA TRP A 218 4.22 5.37 10.46
C TRP A 218 4.55 6.64 11.24
N LEU A 219 5.83 7.02 11.32
CA LEU A 219 6.27 8.24 12.00
C LEU A 219 5.71 9.48 11.30
N LEU A 220 5.78 9.53 9.97
CA LEU A 220 5.28 10.63 9.16
C LEU A 220 3.78 10.85 9.35
N LEU A 221 2.99 9.77 9.38
CA LEU A 221 1.55 9.83 9.63
C LEU A 221 1.24 10.35 11.04
N ASN A 222 1.98 9.91 12.07
CA ASN A 222 1.78 10.39 13.44
C ASN A 222 2.10 11.89 13.57
N ILE A 223 3.23 12.34 13.03
CA ILE A 223 3.62 13.76 13.03
C ILE A 223 2.62 14.58 12.21
N GLY A 224 2.25 14.10 11.03
CA GLY A 224 1.28 14.76 10.15
C GLY A 224 -0.08 14.91 10.83
N THR A 225 -0.60 13.87 11.46
CA THR A 225 -1.87 13.91 12.20
C THR A 225 -1.81 14.90 13.35
N LEU A 226 -0.72 14.93 14.10
CA LEU A 226 -0.55 15.87 15.21
C LEU A 226 -0.49 17.32 14.71
N LEU A 227 0.22 17.57 13.62
CA LEU A 227 0.34 18.88 13.01
C LEU A 227 -1.02 19.37 12.46
N VAL A 228 -1.73 18.52 11.72
CA VAL A 228 -3.07 18.83 11.19
C VAL A 228 -4.05 19.07 12.33
N SER A 229 -4.03 18.25 13.39
CA SER A 229 -4.87 18.45 14.58
C SER A 229 -4.58 19.78 15.26
N TRP A 230 -3.31 20.15 15.39
CA TRP A 230 -2.90 21.44 15.95
C TRP A 230 -3.41 22.62 15.12
N LEU A 231 -3.30 22.54 13.78
CA LEU A 231 -3.84 23.57 12.87
C LEU A 231 -5.37 23.71 13.00
N ILE A 232 -6.07 22.58 13.06
CA ILE A 232 -7.54 22.56 13.20
C ILE A 232 -7.97 23.22 14.53
N LEU A 233 -7.22 23.02 15.63
CA LEU A 233 -7.51 23.63 16.92
C LEU A 233 -7.41 25.15 16.93
N LEU A 234 -6.67 25.75 16.00
CA LEU A 234 -6.52 27.22 15.94
C LEU A 234 -7.84 27.92 15.62
N ALA A 235 -8.68 27.35 14.75
CA ALA A 235 -9.95 27.94 14.32
C ALA A 235 -10.98 28.05 15.46
N PRO A 236 -11.39 26.97 16.17
CA PRO A 236 -12.40 27.09 17.23
C PRO A 236 -11.84 27.70 18.51
N SER A 237 -10.52 27.68 18.73
CA SER A 237 -9.93 28.37 19.89
C SER A 237 -10.12 29.89 19.88
N ALA A 238 -10.41 30.49 18.72
CA ALA A 238 -10.77 31.89 18.60
C ALA A 238 -12.16 32.21 19.19
N ILE A 239 -13.06 31.23 19.28
CA ILE A 239 -14.40 31.39 19.88
C ILE A 239 -14.28 31.74 21.38
N VAL A 240 -13.27 31.22 22.06
CA VAL A 240 -13.00 31.51 23.49
C VAL A 240 -12.86 33.01 23.74
N THR A 241 -12.35 33.79 22.79
CA THR A 241 -12.14 35.23 22.93
C THR A 241 -13.45 36.02 22.89
N GLN A 242 -14.52 35.48 22.28
CA GLN A 242 -15.81 36.12 22.13
C GLN A 242 -16.73 35.98 23.36
N ILE A 243 -16.36 35.14 24.34
CA ILE A 243 -17.15 34.94 25.55
C ILE A 243 -16.91 36.14 26.46
N SER A 244 -17.96 36.97 26.62
CA SER A 244 -17.94 38.14 27.49
C SER A 244 -18.28 37.75 28.93
N PRO A 245 -17.51 38.21 29.94
CA PRO A 245 -17.77 37.92 31.37
C PRO A 245 -19.17 38.35 31.84
N ALA A 246 -19.69 39.44 31.27
CA ALA A 246 -20.99 39.99 31.63
C ALA A 246 -22.18 39.07 31.26
N LYS A 247 -22.07 38.26 30.23
CA LYS A 247 -23.12 37.29 29.81
C LYS A 247 -23.14 36.05 30.70
N VAL A 248 -22.04 35.69 31.31
CA VAL A 248 -21.92 34.47 32.15
C VAL A 248 -22.56 34.66 33.51
N MET A 249 -22.47 35.87 34.06
CA MET A 249 -23.06 36.21 35.38
C MET A 249 -24.60 36.37 35.37
N HIS A 250 -25.24 36.39 34.21
CA HIS A 250 -26.71 36.47 34.06
C HIS A 250 -27.38 35.10 33.84
N LEU A 251 -26.63 34.01 33.82
CA LEU A 251 -27.14 32.64 33.58
C LEU A 251 -27.27 31.80 34.86
N GLU A 252 -27.02 32.37 36.03
CA GLU A 252 -27.44 31.91 37.35
C GLU A 252 -28.60 32.81 37.82
#